data_ae2e33ae9015caa52b24402a2ebfe6a5
#
_entry.id   ae2e33ae9015caa52b24402a2ebfe6a5
#
_cell.length_a   1.000
_cell.length_b   1.000
_cell.length_c   1.000
_cell.angle_alpha   90.00
_cell.angle_beta   90.00
_cell.angle_gamma   90.00
#
_symmetry.space_group_name_H-M   'P 1'
#
loop_
_entity.id
_entity.type
_entity.pdbx_description
1 polymer ?
#
loop_
_entity_poly.entity_id
_entity_poly.type
_entity_poly.pdbx_seq_one_letter_code
_entity_poly.pdbx_strand_id
1 'polypeptide(L)'
;EEVVWFPKINSDWHYQYNGILESMKTAASKMPRVDAIGVSSAGVYVDNKIMVASLFLKVPEDDFNKHVKTMYMDIAKEIGAPIEVANDGDVTALAGAMDLKDTAVLGIAMGTSEAVGYINREGCLEGWLNELAFAPVDFSTDAMVDEWSGDYGCGVKYFSQDSVIKLAENAGFKFDEGL
;
A
#
# COMPACT_ATOMS: atom_id res chain seq x y z
N GLU A 1 5.03 0.42 18.08
CA GLU A 1 3.92 0.12 17.15
C GLU A 1 2.76 -0.45 17.96
N GLU A 2 1.56 0.08 17.77
CA GLU A 2 0.35 -0.37 18.47
C GLU A 2 -0.73 -0.63 17.42
N VAL A 3 -1.24 -1.86 17.37
CA VAL A 3 -2.34 -2.22 16.49
C VAL A 3 -3.66 -1.96 17.21
N VAL A 4 -4.39 -0.95 16.77
CA VAL A 4 -5.67 -0.55 17.35
C VAL A 4 -6.84 -1.22 16.62
N TRP A 5 -6.69 -1.44 15.33
CA TRP A 5 -7.74 -1.95 14.48
C TRP A 5 -7.18 -2.81 13.34
N PHE A 6 -7.83 -3.93 13.06
CA PHE A 6 -7.53 -4.77 11.91
C PHE A 6 -8.53 -4.49 10.79
N PRO A 7 -8.09 -3.88 9.67
CA PRO A 7 -8.97 -3.60 8.55
C PRO A 7 -9.53 -4.87 7.93
N LYS A 8 -10.82 -4.85 7.61
CA LYS A 8 -11.49 -5.91 6.84
C LYS A 8 -12.30 -5.27 5.73
N ILE A 9 -12.28 -5.86 4.54
CA ILE A 9 -13.12 -5.41 3.44
C ILE A 9 -14.60 -5.51 3.86
N ASN A 10 -15.27 -4.36 3.89
CA ASN A 10 -16.66 -4.23 4.35
C ASN A 10 -17.44 -3.32 3.39
N SER A 11 -18.73 -3.58 3.22
CA SER A 11 -19.63 -2.71 2.43
C SER A 11 -20.10 -1.48 3.20
N ASP A 12 -20.07 -1.51 4.52
CA ASP A 12 -20.37 -0.36 5.38
C ASP A 12 -19.12 0.51 5.54
N TRP A 13 -19.11 1.67 4.91
CA TRP A 13 -18.00 2.62 4.99
C TRP A 13 -17.76 3.16 6.40
N HIS A 14 -18.77 3.17 7.27
CA HIS A 14 -18.60 3.61 8.66
C HIS A 14 -17.64 2.70 9.43
N TYR A 15 -17.59 1.42 9.08
CA TYR A 15 -16.64 0.49 9.67
C TYR A 15 -15.20 0.93 9.43
N GLN A 16 -14.86 1.29 8.19
CA GLN A 16 -13.54 1.79 7.85
C GLN A 16 -13.27 3.17 8.47
N TYR A 17 -14.24 4.08 8.34
CA TYR A 17 -14.10 5.42 8.91
C TYR A 17 -13.79 5.37 10.41
N ASN A 18 -14.59 4.66 11.19
CA ASN A 18 -14.41 4.57 12.62
C ASN A 18 -13.09 3.89 13.02
N GLY A 19 -12.72 2.81 12.33
CA GLY A 19 -11.46 2.12 12.61
C GLY A 19 -10.22 2.97 12.31
N ILE A 20 -10.22 3.68 11.18
CA ILE A 20 -9.13 4.59 10.79
C ILE A 20 -9.08 5.78 11.77
N LEU A 21 -10.21 6.39 12.07
CA LEU A 21 -10.29 7.52 13.00
C LEU A 21 -9.79 7.14 14.40
N GLU A 22 -10.22 6.00 14.93
CA GLU A 22 -9.78 5.49 16.24
C GLU A 22 -8.27 5.24 16.25
N SER A 23 -7.75 4.59 15.20
CA SER A 23 -6.31 4.33 15.07
C SER A 23 -5.50 5.63 15.06
N MET A 24 -5.92 6.61 14.26
CA MET A 24 -5.22 7.91 14.17
C MET A 24 -5.34 8.70 15.48
N LYS A 25 -6.51 8.72 16.14
CA LYS A 25 -6.70 9.38 17.45
C LYS A 25 -5.86 8.71 18.53
N THR A 26 -5.78 7.38 18.54
CA THR A 26 -4.93 6.65 19.48
C THR A 26 -3.46 7.00 19.28
N ALA A 27 -2.97 7.01 18.05
CA ALA A 27 -1.61 7.44 17.75
C ALA A 27 -1.36 8.89 18.18
N ALA A 28 -2.28 9.81 17.85
CA ALA A 28 -2.20 11.22 18.22
C ALA A 28 -2.14 11.41 19.74
N SER A 29 -2.89 10.62 20.51
CA SER A 29 -2.92 10.71 21.99
C SER A 29 -1.60 10.37 22.67
N LYS A 30 -0.69 9.69 21.96
CA LYS A 30 0.66 9.36 22.47
C LYS A 30 1.69 10.48 22.25
N MET A 31 1.30 11.53 21.55
CA MET A 31 2.17 12.67 21.23
C MET A 31 1.70 13.93 21.92
N PRO A 32 2.60 14.82 22.36
CA PRO A 32 2.22 16.09 22.99
C PRO A 32 1.53 17.04 22.00
N ARG A 33 1.78 16.88 20.71
CA ARG A 33 1.23 17.66 19.61
C ARG A 33 1.32 16.88 18.30
N VAL A 34 0.34 17.06 17.43
CA VAL A 34 0.35 16.56 16.05
C VAL A 34 0.47 17.75 15.12
N ASP A 35 1.60 17.85 14.40
CA ASP A 35 1.86 18.92 13.45
C ASP A 35 1.44 18.55 12.03
N ALA A 36 1.51 17.26 11.68
CA ALA A 36 1.09 16.72 10.40
C ALA A 36 0.76 15.22 10.52
N ILE A 37 0.00 14.71 9.57
CA ILE A 37 -0.37 13.30 9.45
C ILE A 37 0.17 12.77 8.12
N GLY A 38 0.98 11.71 8.17
CA GLY A 38 1.38 10.93 7.00
C GLY A 38 0.63 9.61 6.98
N VAL A 39 0.03 9.26 5.85
CA VAL A 39 -0.64 7.97 5.65
C VAL A 39 0.03 7.21 4.53
N SER A 40 0.49 6.00 4.85
CA SER A 40 0.95 4.99 3.89
C SER A 40 -0.14 3.94 3.75
N SER A 41 -0.68 3.76 2.56
CA SER A 41 -1.78 2.83 2.33
C SER A 41 -1.76 2.28 0.91
N ALA A 42 -2.08 0.99 0.76
CA ALA A 42 -2.25 0.37 -0.55
C ALA A 42 -3.41 1.03 -1.32
N GLY A 43 -3.17 1.40 -2.57
CA GLY A 43 -4.18 2.02 -3.42
C GLY A 43 -3.65 3.17 -4.26
N VAL A 44 -4.55 3.82 -4.99
CA VAL A 44 -4.28 4.98 -5.84
C VAL A 44 -4.85 6.22 -5.19
N TYR A 45 -4.00 7.22 -5.01
CA TYR A 45 -4.33 8.48 -4.35
C TYR A 45 -4.01 9.65 -5.27
N VAL A 46 -4.90 10.64 -5.33
CA VAL A 46 -4.69 11.90 -6.09
C VAL A 46 -5.18 13.04 -5.21
N ASP A 47 -4.31 14.00 -4.92
CA ASP A 47 -4.60 15.14 -4.05
C ASP A 47 -5.19 14.68 -2.70
N ASN A 48 -4.60 13.66 -2.09
CA ASN A 48 -5.05 13.04 -0.84
C ASN A 48 -6.44 12.37 -0.88
N LYS A 49 -7.02 12.22 -2.09
CA LYS A 49 -8.30 11.54 -2.30
C LYS A 49 -8.07 10.09 -2.68
N ILE A 50 -8.89 9.22 -2.14
CA ILE A 50 -8.90 7.80 -2.48
C ILE A 50 -9.55 7.65 -3.87
N MET A 51 -8.79 7.20 -4.85
CA MET A 51 -9.32 6.89 -6.18
C MET A 51 -9.72 5.42 -6.26
N VAL A 52 -8.85 4.55 -5.80
CA VAL A 52 -9.08 3.10 -5.70
C VAL A 52 -8.24 2.56 -4.53
N ALA A 53 -8.81 1.70 -3.71
CA ALA A 53 -8.07 0.94 -2.70
C ALA A 53 -8.84 -0.34 -2.35
N SER A 54 -8.12 -1.45 -2.16
CA SER A 54 -8.70 -2.77 -1.91
C SER A 54 -9.61 -2.80 -0.68
N LEU A 55 -9.29 -2.02 0.34
CA LEU A 55 -10.08 -1.90 1.57
C LEU A 55 -11.53 -1.46 1.33
N PHE A 56 -11.79 -0.71 0.27
CA PHE A 56 -13.10 -0.09 -0.02
C PHE A 56 -13.83 -0.72 -1.20
N LEU A 57 -13.33 -1.83 -1.77
CA LEU A 57 -13.91 -2.45 -2.97
C LEU A 57 -15.36 -2.91 -2.83
N LYS A 58 -15.83 -3.18 -1.62
CA LYS A 58 -17.22 -3.59 -1.36
C LYS A 58 -18.16 -2.44 -1.02
N VAL A 59 -17.65 -1.21 -0.86
CA VAL A 59 -18.48 -0.04 -0.58
C VAL A 59 -19.27 0.32 -1.84
N PRO A 60 -20.59 0.53 -1.76
CA PRO A 60 -21.39 0.98 -2.91
C PRO A 60 -20.83 2.27 -3.51
N GLU A 61 -20.92 2.42 -4.82
CA GLU A 61 -20.30 3.53 -5.56
C GLU A 61 -20.79 4.91 -5.07
N ASP A 62 -22.08 5.05 -4.78
CA ASP A 62 -22.64 6.29 -4.26
C ASP A 62 -22.04 6.68 -2.90
N ASP A 63 -21.90 5.71 -1.99
CA ASP A 63 -21.28 5.90 -0.68
C ASP A 63 -19.78 6.15 -0.80
N PHE A 64 -19.11 5.46 -1.72
CA PHE A 64 -17.70 5.70 -2.01
C PHE A 64 -17.48 7.14 -2.44
N ASN A 65 -18.21 7.61 -3.45
CA ASN A 65 -18.05 8.96 -3.98
C ASN A 65 -18.39 10.05 -2.94
N LYS A 66 -19.34 9.79 -2.04
CA LYS A 66 -19.84 10.75 -1.08
C LYS A 66 -19.04 10.77 0.23
N HIS A 67 -18.54 9.63 0.69
CA HIS A 67 -18.00 9.47 2.05
C HIS A 67 -16.58 8.89 2.09
N VAL A 68 -16.19 8.05 1.11
CA VAL A 68 -14.88 7.39 1.14
C VAL A 68 -13.82 8.22 0.45
N LYS A 69 -14.14 8.81 -0.67
CA LYS A 69 -13.17 9.53 -1.52
C LYS A 69 -12.36 10.58 -0.78
N THR A 70 -12.94 11.25 0.20
CA THR A 70 -12.28 12.29 1.03
C THR A 70 -12.04 11.86 2.47
N MET A 71 -12.26 10.60 2.79
CA MET A 71 -12.29 10.08 4.17
C MET A 71 -11.05 10.46 4.98
N TYR A 72 -9.85 10.27 4.45
CA TYR A 72 -8.61 10.62 5.15
C TYR A 72 -8.52 12.12 5.44
N MET A 73 -8.93 12.95 4.48
CA MET A 73 -8.95 14.41 4.64
C MET A 73 -9.96 14.85 5.70
N ASP A 74 -11.11 14.18 5.77
CA ASP A 74 -12.16 14.51 6.74
C ASP A 74 -11.75 14.09 8.16
N ILE A 75 -11.08 12.94 8.31
CA ILE A 75 -10.47 12.52 9.57
C ILE A 75 -9.36 13.49 10.00
N ALA A 76 -8.51 13.92 9.08
CA ALA A 76 -7.45 14.89 9.37
C ALA A 76 -7.99 16.24 9.88
N LYS A 77 -9.09 16.71 9.29
CA LYS A 77 -9.81 17.91 9.79
C LYS A 77 -10.33 17.72 11.22
N GLU A 78 -10.83 16.53 11.55
CA GLU A 78 -11.32 16.23 12.91
C GLU A 78 -10.16 16.19 13.93
N ILE A 79 -8.97 15.72 13.52
CA ILE A 79 -7.77 15.74 14.36
C ILE A 79 -7.16 17.15 14.44
N GLY A 80 -7.37 17.98 13.42
CA GLY A 80 -6.88 19.35 13.36
C GLY A 80 -5.45 19.49 12.83
N ALA A 81 -4.99 18.54 11.98
CA ALA A 81 -3.65 18.57 11.40
C ALA A 81 -3.72 18.37 9.86
N PRO A 82 -2.77 18.95 9.08
CA PRO A 82 -2.65 18.67 7.65
C PRO A 82 -2.29 17.20 7.42
N ILE A 83 -2.67 16.67 6.25
CA ILE A 83 -2.45 15.27 5.89
C ILE A 83 -1.80 15.16 4.52
N GLU A 84 -0.93 14.15 4.40
CA GLU A 84 -0.44 13.64 3.12
C GLU A 84 -0.67 12.14 3.05
N VAL A 85 -1.26 11.68 1.94
CA VAL A 85 -1.59 10.27 1.71
C VAL A 85 -0.84 9.79 0.48
N ALA A 86 -0.04 8.73 0.64
CA ALA A 86 0.71 8.14 -0.45
C ALA A 86 0.55 6.61 -0.50
N ASN A 87 0.80 6.04 -1.67
CA ASN A 87 0.87 4.61 -1.86
C ASN A 87 2.00 4.01 -1.00
N ASP A 88 1.82 2.80 -0.50
CA ASP A 88 2.79 2.11 0.37
C ASP A 88 4.13 1.81 -0.35
N GLY A 89 4.10 1.52 -1.66
CA GLY A 89 5.29 1.41 -2.49
C GLY A 89 6.07 2.72 -2.59
N ASP A 90 5.36 3.84 -2.82
CA ASP A 90 5.96 5.18 -2.87
C ASP A 90 6.61 5.55 -1.53
N VAL A 91 5.95 5.27 -0.41
CA VAL A 91 6.49 5.52 0.93
C VAL A 91 7.73 4.65 1.19
N THR A 92 7.74 3.40 0.72
CA THR A 92 8.92 2.52 0.80
C THR A 92 10.11 3.10 0.04
N ALA A 93 9.89 3.58 -1.20
CA ALA A 93 10.93 4.22 -1.99
C ALA A 93 11.44 5.52 -1.33
N LEU A 94 10.53 6.33 -0.77
CA LEU A 94 10.90 7.55 -0.05
C LEU A 94 11.75 7.25 1.18
N ALA A 95 11.37 6.26 1.98
CA ALA A 95 12.14 5.84 3.15
C ALA A 95 13.55 5.37 2.74
N GLY A 96 13.65 4.57 1.67
CA GLY A 96 14.93 4.13 1.11
C GLY A 96 15.80 5.30 0.64
N ALA A 97 15.24 6.25 -0.09
CA ALA A 97 15.94 7.46 -0.56
C ALA A 97 16.47 8.30 0.62
N MET A 98 15.66 8.47 1.66
CA MET A 98 16.05 9.22 2.86
C MET A 98 17.18 8.52 3.63
N ASP A 99 17.14 7.20 3.77
CA ASP A 99 18.17 6.42 4.45
C ASP A 99 19.49 6.44 3.67
N LEU A 100 19.42 6.22 2.36
CA LEU A 100 20.57 6.28 1.45
C LEU A 100 21.12 7.71 1.28
N LYS A 101 20.32 8.73 1.59
CA LYS A 101 20.59 10.15 1.30
C LYS A 101 20.86 10.38 -0.18
N ASP A 102 20.06 9.75 -1.02
CA ASP A 102 20.20 9.77 -2.48
C ASP A 102 18.85 10.07 -3.13
N THR A 103 18.87 10.32 -4.44
CA THR A 103 17.71 10.61 -5.29
C THR A 103 17.71 9.66 -6.50
N ALA A 104 16.65 9.69 -7.32
CA ALA A 104 16.47 8.74 -8.42
C ALA A 104 16.47 7.28 -7.91
N VAL A 105 15.77 7.03 -6.81
CA VAL A 105 15.70 5.74 -6.13
C VAL A 105 14.42 5.00 -6.52
N LEU A 106 14.57 3.78 -7.03
CA LEU A 106 13.48 2.82 -7.19
C LEU A 106 13.44 1.93 -5.94
N GLY A 107 12.34 1.99 -5.21
CA GLY A 107 12.09 1.13 -4.05
C GLY A 107 11.15 -0.01 -4.43
N ILE A 108 11.52 -1.24 -4.10
CA ILE A 108 10.70 -2.43 -4.31
C ILE A 108 10.50 -3.14 -2.98
N ALA A 109 9.26 -3.23 -2.54
CA ALA A 109 8.87 -4.03 -1.37
C ALA A 109 8.37 -5.40 -1.84
N MET A 110 9.07 -6.46 -1.43
CA MET A 110 8.74 -7.84 -1.74
C MET A 110 8.10 -8.51 -0.51
N GLY A 111 6.78 -8.32 -0.37
CA GLY A 111 5.98 -8.92 0.68
C GLY A 111 5.09 -10.03 0.16
N THR A 112 3.85 -10.12 0.66
CA THR A 112 2.80 -11.00 0.10
C THR A 112 2.52 -10.66 -1.37
N SER A 113 2.66 -9.37 -1.71
CA SER A 113 2.64 -8.86 -3.08
C SER A 113 3.89 -8.02 -3.32
N GLU A 114 4.05 -7.54 -4.55
CA GLU A 114 5.07 -6.57 -4.92
C GLU A 114 4.46 -5.17 -4.85
N ALA A 115 5.13 -4.24 -4.15
CA ALA A 115 4.79 -2.83 -4.17
C ALA A 115 6.03 -2.03 -4.57
N VAL A 116 5.85 -1.06 -5.46
CA VAL A 116 6.96 -0.30 -6.06
C VAL A 116 6.69 1.19 -5.97
N GLY A 117 7.73 1.97 -5.70
CA GLY A 117 7.70 3.42 -5.75
C GLY A 117 8.98 3.99 -6.36
N TYR A 118 8.91 5.22 -6.81
CA TYR A 118 10.04 5.90 -7.40
C TYR A 118 10.18 7.32 -6.86
N ILE A 119 11.38 7.64 -6.40
CA ILE A 119 11.80 8.99 -6.04
C ILE A 119 12.62 9.56 -7.18
N ASN A 120 12.18 10.69 -7.71
CA ASN A 120 12.84 11.35 -8.84
C ASN A 120 14.18 12.00 -8.46
N ARG A 121 14.85 12.63 -9.44
CA ARG A 121 16.14 13.29 -9.21
C ARG A 121 16.05 14.52 -8.32
N GLU A 122 14.88 15.11 -8.19
CA GLU A 122 14.57 16.26 -7.32
C GLU A 122 14.24 15.80 -5.88
N GLY A 123 14.19 14.49 -5.63
CA GLY A 123 13.85 13.91 -4.32
C GLY A 123 12.37 13.87 -4.02
N CYS A 124 11.51 13.93 -5.04
CA CYS A 124 10.06 13.98 -4.93
C CYS A 124 9.40 12.69 -5.44
N LEU A 125 8.21 12.40 -4.90
CA LEU A 125 7.26 11.45 -5.49
C LEU A 125 6.60 12.07 -6.73
N GLU A 126 6.47 11.29 -7.81
CA GLU A 126 5.89 11.77 -9.08
C GLU A 126 4.40 11.50 -9.22
N GLY A 127 3.82 10.69 -8.34
CA GLY A 127 2.41 10.30 -8.43
C GLY A 127 2.11 9.38 -9.63
N TRP A 128 3.12 8.70 -10.16
CA TRP A 128 2.94 7.67 -11.20
C TRP A 128 2.34 6.41 -10.60
N LEU A 129 1.61 5.67 -11.44
CA LEU A 129 1.21 4.31 -11.11
C LEU A 129 2.41 3.39 -11.30
N ASN A 130 3.12 3.07 -10.23
CA ASN A 130 4.30 2.21 -10.25
C ASN A 130 3.89 0.74 -10.08
N GLU A 131 2.91 0.25 -10.86
CA GLU A 131 2.31 -1.08 -10.74
C GLU A 131 3.18 -2.16 -11.44
N LEU A 132 4.46 -2.27 -11.05
CA LEU A 132 5.37 -3.29 -11.57
C LEU A 132 4.94 -4.71 -11.20
N ALA A 133 4.10 -4.88 -10.18
CA ALA A 133 3.47 -6.15 -9.85
C ALA A 133 2.77 -6.80 -11.06
N PHE A 134 2.22 -6.00 -11.97
CA PHE A 134 1.54 -6.46 -13.18
C PHE A 134 2.40 -6.37 -14.44
N ALA A 135 3.63 -5.87 -14.33
CA ALA A 135 4.54 -5.85 -15.47
C ALA A 135 4.98 -7.27 -15.84
N PRO A 136 4.98 -7.63 -17.13
CA PRO A 136 5.45 -8.95 -17.54
C PRO A 136 6.99 -9.02 -17.43
N VAL A 137 7.47 -9.98 -16.65
CA VAL A 137 8.90 -10.22 -16.39
C VAL A 137 9.36 -11.61 -16.84
N ASP A 138 8.41 -12.55 -17.04
CA ASP A 138 8.68 -13.90 -17.57
C ASP A 138 7.84 -14.15 -18.81
N PHE A 139 8.53 -14.47 -19.92
CA PHE A 139 7.94 -14.74 -21.24
C PHE A 139 8.07 -16.21 -21.64
N SER A 140 8.41 -17.09 -20.70
CA SER A 140 8.48 -18.54 -20.96
C SER A 140 7.08 -19.14 -21.14
N THR A 141 7.03 -20.30 -21.80
CA THR A 141 5.75 -21.00 -22.06
C THR A 141 5.11 -21.57 -20.79
N ASP A 142 5.88 -21.69 -19.73
CA ASP A 142 5.50 -22.16 -18.40
C ASP A 142 5.53 -21.04 -17.35
N ALA A 143 5.44 -19.78 -17.79
CA ALA A 143 5.35 -18.63 -16.93
C ALA A 143 4.18 -18.76 -15.94
N MET A 144 4.41 -18.31 -14.70
CA MET A 144 3.39 -18.36 -13.65
C MET A 144 2.22 -17.43 -13.98
N VAL A 145 1.00 -17.90 -13.66
CA VAL A 145 -0.22 -17.11 -13.79
C VAL A 145 -0.45 -16.37 -12.48
N ASP A 146 -0.77 -15.10 -12.56
CA ASP A 146 -1.29 -14.34 -11.44
C ASP A 146 -2.79 -14.59 -11.30
N GLU A 147 -3.22 -15.14 -10.17
CA GLU A 147 -4.61 -15.55 -9.94
C GLU A 147 -5.57 -14.35 -9.83
N TRP A 148 -5.05 -13.17 -9.55
CA TRP A 148 -5.85 -11.97 -9.40
C TRP A 148 -6.14 -11.28 -10.74
N SER A 149 -5.12 -11.10 -11.57
CA SER A 149 -5.28 -10.46 -12.90
C SER A 149 -5.60 -11.49 -13.99
N GLY A 150 -5.20 -12.74 -13.83
CA GLY A 150 -5.24 -13.78 -14.84
C GLY A 150 -4.10 -13.70 -15.86
N ASP A 151 -3.16 -12.78 -15.69
CA ASP A 151 -2.05 -12.57 -16.60
C ASP A 151 -0.88 -13.52 -16.32
N TYR A 152 -0.07 -13.75 -17.35
CA TYR A 152 1.09 -14.62 -17.27
C TYR A 152 2.37 -13.82 -17.06
N GLY A 153 3.27 -14.34 -16.24
CA GLY A 153 4.62 -13.81 -16.09
C GLY A 153 4.71 -12.47 -15.37
N CYS A 154 3.70 -12.10 -14.58
CA CYS A 154 3.67 -10.83 -13.86
C CYS A 154 4.69 -10.76 -12.73
N GLY A 155 5.25 -9.57 -12.49
CA GLY A 155 6.26 -9.28 -11.47
C GLY A 155 5.91 -9.82 -10.09
N VAL A 156 4.65 -9.69 -9.66
CA VAL A 156 4.17 -10.19 -8.37
C VAL A 156 4.44 -11.67 -8.13
N LYS A 157 4.47 -12.49 -9.18
CA LYS A 157 4.74 -13.93 -9.08
C LYS A 157 6.23 -14.26 -8.97
N TYR A 158 7.12 -13.27 -9.16
CA TYR A 158 8.58 -13.40 -9.15
C TYR A 158 9.25 -12.56 -8.07
N PHE A 159 8.65 -11.46 -7.66
CA PHE A 159 9.15 -10.52 -6.66
C PHE A 159 8.23 -10.49 -5.41
N SER A 160 7.85 -11.66 -4.90
CA SER A 160 7.01 -11.81 -3.73
C SER A 160 7.49 -12.96 -2.83
N GLN A 161 6.90 -13.09 -1.65
CA GLN A 161 7.16 -14.20 -0.72
C GLN A 161 6.86 -15.55 -1.36
N ASP A 162 5.80 -15.66 -2.16
CA ASP A 162 5.42 -16.90 -2.84
C ASP A 162 6.52 -17.41 -3.76
N SER A 163 7.20 -16.52 -4.47
CA SER A 163 8.32 -16.91 -5.34
C SER A 163 9.53 -17.36 -4.54
N VAL A 164 9.82 -16.71 -3.42
CA VAL A 164 10.92 -17.14 -2.53
C VAL A 164 10.64 -18.52 -1.96
N ILE A 165 9.40 -18.77 -1.50
CA ILE A 165 8.98 -20.08 -0.99
C ILE A 165 9.15 -21.14 -2.08
N LYS A 166 8.63 -20.90 -3.29
CA LYS A 166 8.71 -21.83 -4.43
C LYS A 166 10.15 -22.14 -4.83
N LEU A 167 11.01 -21.11 -4.87
CA LEU A 167 12.43 -21.30 -5.18
C LEU A 167 13.15 -22.11 -4.09
N ALA A 168 12.85 -21.86 -2.83
CA ALA A 168 13.43 -22.60 -1.72
C ALA A 168 12.94 -24.07 -1.69
N GLU A 169 11.66 -24.33 -1.96
CA GLU A 169 11.14 -25.70 -2.12
C GLU A 169 11.82 -26.45 -3.25
N ASN A 170 12.00 -25.80 -4.40
CA ASN A 170 12.73 -26.37 -5.55
C ASN A 170 14.21 -26.68 -5.20
N ALA A 171 14.80 -25.90 -4.29
CA ALA A 171 16.14 -26.16 -3.75
C ALA A 171 16.17 -27.19 -2.62
N GLY A 172 15.04 -27.78 -2.27
CA GLY A 172 14.94 -28.85 -1.27
C GLY A 172 14.69 -28.37 0.18
N PHE A 173 14.42 -27.08 0.39
CA PHE A 173 13.99 -26.59 1.68
C PHE A 173 12.53 -26.97 1.92
N LYS A 174 12.20 -27.26 3.18
CA LYS A 174 10.83 -27.51 3.62
C LYS A 174 10.44 -26.41 4.60
N PHE A 175 9.28 -25.83 4.39
CA PHE A 175 8.70 -24.85 5.32
C PHE A 175 7.68 -25.59 6.20
N ASP A 176 7.67 -25.28 7.50
CA ASP A 176 6.60 -25.75 8.38
C ASP A 176 5.30 -25.01 8.03
N GLU A 177 4.19 -25.73 7.98
CA GLU A 177 2.87 -25.14 7.76
C GLU A 177 2.56 -24.18 8.92
N GLY A 178 2.75 -22.87 8.73
CA GLY A 178 2.46 -21.87 9.76
C GLY A 178 3.35 -20.62 9.77
N LEU A 179 4.14 -20.43 8.73
CA LEU A 179 4.85 -19.14 8.50
C LEU A 179 4.02 -18.24 7.59
#